data_7ea958c3e4fb0cb98bd834095ef07ff7
#
_entry.id   7ea958c3e4fb0cb98bd834095ef07ff7
#
_cell.length_a   1.000
_cell.length_b   1.000
_cell.length_c   1.000
_cell.angle_alpha   90.00
_cell.angle_beta   90.00
_cell.angle_gamma   90.00
#
_symmetry.space_group_name_H-M   'P 1'
#
loop_
_entity.id
_entity.type
_entity.pdbx_description
1 polymer ?
#
loop_
_entity_poly.entity_id
_entity_poly.type
_entity_poly.pdbx_seq_one_letter_code
_entity_poly.pdbx_strand_id
1 'polypeptide(L)'
;MDIGFEASVCGGVPILRALTEGLAANRLLSLYGIVNGTSNYILTKMTEAGRPFDEVLKEAQTAGYAEADPTFDVQGIDAAHKLAILMNLAFGTPVNFKDVYVEGITSIAPMDIAYATEFGYTIKLLAIAKVHGETRGVPLGEDERSGGRAPAEVEARVHPTMIASDSPIARVDGVYNAIQVTGDAVGDVMLYGKGAGSFPTASAVVSDVIDIARNILKGTVRRVPPCAFQPDQRRPLRIRPIAEISSLYYLRFMVLDRPGVLSQLSGVLGKHDISISSVLQRGRKVGQTVPVVLTTHAAVERNVQAALREIAALPFVSAPTTLIRIEGEDR
;
A
#
# COMPACT_ATOMS: atom_id res chain seq x y z
N MET A 1 20.01 -26.16 -8.46
CA MET A 1 18.95 -26.50 -7.49
C MET A 1 17.78 -25.57 -7.74
N ASP A 2 16.58 -26.12 -7.90
CA ASP A 2 15.35 -25.34 -8.01
C ASP A 2 14.79 -25.05 -6.62
N ILE A 3 14.12 -23.95 -6.47
CA ILE A 3 13.45 -23.54 -5.24
C ILE A 3 12.04 -23.04 -5.57
N GLY A 4 11.05 -23.60 -4.88
CA GLY A 4 9.65 -23.15 -4.94
C GLY A 4 9.27 -22.45 -3.65
N PHE A 5 8.61 -21.29 -3.74
CA PHE A 5 8.18 -20.48 -2.58
C PHE A 5 6.90 -19.69 -2.83
N GLU A 6 6.04 -20.21 -3.73
CA GLU A 6 4.78 -19.54 -4.11
C GLU A 6 3.92 -19.21 -2.88
N ALA A 7 3.85 -20.13 -1.91
CA ALA A 7 3.06 -19.95 -0.70
C ALA A 7 3.55 -18.85 0.25
N SER A 8 4.73 -18.28 0.03
CA SER A 8 5.31 -17.25 0.91
C SER A 8 4.59 -15.91 0.82
N VAL A 9 3.86 -15.63 -0.28
CA VAL A 9 3.09 -14.40 -0.47
C VAL A 9 1.68 -14.75 -0.94
N CYS A 10 0.68 -14.30 -0.20
CA CYS A 10 -0.75 -14.46 -0.55
C CYS A 10 -1.18 -15.92 -0.77
N GLY A 11 -0.53 -16.89 -0.14
CA GLY A 11 -0.93 -18.28 -0.01
C GLY A 11 -1.45 -18.96 -1.28
N GLY A 12 -2.76 -18.91 -1.49
CA GLY A 12 -3.42 -19.54 -2.63
C GLY A 12 -3.47 -18.68 -3.91
N VAL A 13 -2.93 -17.45 -3.89
CA VAL A 13 -2.87 -16.57 -5.07
C VAL A 13 -1.52 -16.77 -5.77
N PRO A 14 -1.47 -17.26 -7.03
CA PRO A 14 -0.21 -17.60 -7.71
C PRO A 14 0.52 -16.36 -8.25
N ILE A 15 0.84 -15.41 -7.36
CA ILE A 15 1.40 -14.11 -7.74
C ILE A 15 2.87 -14.20 -8.11
N LEU A 16 3.67 -15.04 -7.41
CA LEU A 16 5.10 -15.11 -7.70
C LEU A 16 5.33 -15.69 -9.10
N ARG A 17 4.57 -16.73 -9.45
CA ARG A 17 4.61 -17.31 -10.81
C ARG A 17 4.06 -16.34 -11.85
N ALA A 18 3.01 -15.59 -11.54
CA ALA A 18 2.51 -14.56 -12.45
C ALA A 18 3.59 -13.51 -12.76
N LEU A 19 4.32 -13.03 -11.75
CA LEU A 19 5.41 -12.07 -11.92
C LEU A 19 6.59 -12.67 -12.70
N THR A 20 6.99 -13.89 -12.39
CA THR A 20 8.21 -14.49 -12.92
C THR A 20 8.05 -15.10 -14.31
N GLU A 21 6.86 -15.56 -14.67
CA GLU A 21 6.59 -16.24 -15.93
C GLU A 21 5.50 -15.51 -16.75
N GLY A 22 4.32 -15.27 -16.17
CA GLY A 22 3.16 -14.75 -16.90
C GLY A 22 3.32 -13.32 -17.39
N LEU A 23 3.98 -12.48 -16.60
CA LEU A 23 4.19 -11.05 -16.90
C LEU A 23 5.62 -10.74 -17.35
N ALA A 24 6.44 -11.74 -17.61
CA ALA A 24 7.87 -11.59 -17.93
C ALA A 24 8.15 -10.72 -19.19
N ALA A 25 7.18 -10.57 -20.08
CA ALA A 25 7.31 -9.72 -21.28
C ALA A 25 7.08 -8.23 -20.99
N ASN A 26 6.71 -7.84 -19.76
CA ASN A 26 6.35 -6.48 -19.40
C ASN A 26 7.42 -5.84 -18.51
N ARG A 27 7.58 -4.52 -18.66
CA ARG A 27 8.14 -3.70 -17.58
C ARG A 27 7.04 -3.38 -16.60
N LEU A 28 7.21 -3.81 -15.37
CA LEU A 28 6.23 -3.54 -14.32
C LEU A 28 6.42 -2.11 -13.81
N LEU A 29 5.34 -1.34 -13.77
CA LEU A 29 5.32 0.08 -13.43
C LEU A 29 4.88 0.30 -11.99
N SER A 30 3.89 -0.47 -11.54
CA SER A 30 3.37 -0.37 -10.18
C SER A 30 2.82 -1.71 -9.69
N LEU A 31 2.75 -1.83 -8.37
CA LEU A 31 2.14 -2.94 -7.65
C LEU A 31 1.37 -2.38 -6.46
N TYR A 32 0.12 -2.81 -6.32
CA TYR A 32 -0.74 -2.53 -5.18
C TYR A 32 -1.25 -3.86 -4.62
N GLY A 33 -1.02 -4.10 -3.34
CA GLY A 33 -1.38 -5.37 -2.72
C GLY A 33 -2.16 -5.24 -1.43
N ILE A 34 -3.29 -5.95 -1.32
CA ILE A 34 -3.90 -6.35 -0.05
C ILE A 34 -3.30 -7.72 0.26
N VAL A 35 -2.23 -7.74 1.04
CA VAL A 35 -1.41 -8.95 1.26
C VAL A 35 -1.48 -9.49 2.69
N ASN A 36 -2.26 -8.84 3.56
CA ASN A 36 -2.54 -9.28 4.93
C ASN A 36 -4.04 -9.43 5.14
N GLY A 37 -4.49 -10.68 5.31
CA GLY A 37 -5.92 -11.01 5.45
C GLY A 37 -6.51 -10.54 6.78
N THR A 38 -5.75 -10.55 7.87
CA THR A 38 -6.18 -10.12 9.21
C THR A 38 -6.53 -8.63 9.21
N SER A 39 -5.63 -7.78 8.72
CA SER A 39 -5.85 -6.34 8.62
C SER A 39 -7.00 -6.01 7.66
N ASN A 40 -7.10 -6.72 6.53
CA ASN A 40 -8.21 -6.51 5.60
C ASN A 40 -9.56 -6.90 6.23
N TYR A 41 -9.62 -8.01 6.97
CA TYR A 41 -10.82 -8.42 7.71
C TYR A 41 -11.25 -7.36 8.71
N ILE A 42 -10.30 -6.85 9.51
CA ILE A 42 -10.58 -5.83 10.52
C ILE A 42 -11.14 -4.55 9.86
N LEU A 43 -10.48 -4.02 8.83
CA LEU A 43 -10.95 -2.82 8.13
C LEU A 43 -12.31 -3.04 7.45
N THR A 44 -12.55 -4.23 6.88
CA THR A 44 -13.86 -4.60 6.31
C THR A 44 -14.95 -4.56 7.38
N LYS A 45 -14.73 -5.20 8.52
CA LYS A 45 -15.70 -5.22 9.62
C LYS A 45 -15.93 -3.86 10.26
N MET A 46 -14.89 -3.04 10.40
CA MET A 46 -15.03 -1.65 10.83
C MET A 46 -15.91 -0.85 9.86
N THR A 47 -15.73 -1.07 8.56
CA THR A 47 -16.51 -0.38 7.50
C THR A 47 -17.97 -0.82 7.51
N GLU A 48 -18.24 -2.14 7.57
CA GLU A 48 -19.61 -2.70 7.57
C GLU A 48 -20.43 -2.31 8.79
N ALA A 49 -19.81 -2.34 9.99
CA ALA A 49 -20.51 -2.22 11.27
C ALA A 49 -20.32 -0.86 11.97
N GLY A 50 -19.42 0.01 11.48
CA GLY A 50 -19.10 1.28 12.13
C GLY A 50 -18.48 1.14 13.52
N ARG A 51 -17.86 -0.03 13.81
CA ARG A 51 -17.34 -0.38 15.15
C ARG A 51 -15.87 0.01 15.28
N PRO A 52 -15.40 0.33 16.50
CA PRO A 52 -14.01 0.68 16.76
C PRO A 52 -13.07 -0.51 16.58
N PHE A 53 -11.80 -0.20 16.27
CA PHE A 53 -10.74 -1.18 16.02
C PHE A 53 -10.62 -2.26 17.09
N ASP A 54 -10.60 -1.88 18.38
CA ASP A 54 -10.39 -2.81 19.49
C ASP A 54 -11.51 -3.87 19.63
N GLU A 55 -12.76 -3.49 19.33
CA GLU A 55 -13.89 -4.42 19.35
C GLU A 55 -13.81 -5.41 18.20
N VAL A 56 -13.49 -4.93 17.00
CA VAL A 56 -13.37 -5.77 15.81
C VAL A 56 -12.15 -6.68 15.89
N LEU A 57 -11.05 -6.20 16.48
CA LEU A 57 -9.87 -7.05 16.74
C LEU A 57 -10.21 -8.23 17.65
N LYS A 58 -10.95 -8.00 18.77
CA LYS A 58 -11.39 -9.09 19.66
C LYS A 58 -12.28 -10.10 18.94
N GLU A 59 -13.16 -9.63 18.07
CA GLU A 59 -13.98 -10.51 17.22
C GLU A 59 -13.10 -11.35 16.29
N ALA A 60 -12.12 -10.73 15.61
CA ALA A 60 -11.17 -11.41 14.73
C ALA A 60 -10.36 -12.49 15.47
N GLN A 61 -9.93 -12.20 16.71
CA GLN A 61 -9.24 -13.16 17.57
C GLN A 61 -10.14 -14.34 17.95
N THR A 62 -11.38 -14.06 18.34
CA THR A 62 -12.37 -15.11 18.69
C THR A 62 -12.71 -16.00 17.50
N ALA A 63 -12.77 -15.42 16.29
CA ALA A 63 -13.02 -16.13 15.04
C ALA A 63 -11.79 -16.86 14.48
N GLY A 64 -10.61 -16.71 15.09
CA GLY A 64 -9.36 -17.34 14.66
C GLY A 64 -8.70 -16.67 13.46
N TYR A 65 -9.10 -15.44 13.10
CA TYR A 65 -8.48 -14.64 12.03
C TYR A 65 -7.32 -13.77 12.50
N ALA A 66 -7.21 -13.53 13.82
CA ALA A 66 -6.09 -12.85 14.44
C ALA A 66 -5.52 -13.70 15.57
N GLU A 67 -4.20 -13.70 15.72
CA GLU A 67 -3.51 -14.34 16.83
C GLU A 67 -3.66 -13.53 18.14
N ALA A 68 -3.25 -14.12 19.27
CA ALA A 68 -3.28 -13.43 20.56
C ALA A 68 -2.40 -12.17 20.56
N ASP A 69 -1.25 -12.22 19.89
CA ASP A 69 -0.43 -11.03 19.55
C ASP A 69 -0.57 -10.72 18.07
N PRO A 70 -1.43 -9.78 17.67
CA PRO A 70 -1.69 -9.44 16.28
C PRO A 70 -0.71 -8.38 15.73
N THR A 71 0.29 -7.97 16.51
CA THR A 71 1.17 -6.83 16.20
C THR A 71 1.77 -6.93 14.81
N PHE A 72 2.22 -8.12 14.42
CA PHE A 72 2.86 -8.36 13.12
C PHE A 72 1.91 -8.05 11.94
N ASP A 73 0.62 -8.33 12.11
CA ASP A 73 -0.42 -8.05 11.12
C ASP A 73 -0.87 -6.58 11.15
N VAL A 74 -1.32 -6.12 12.33
CA VAL A 74 -2.00 -4.82 12.43
C VAL A 74 -1.06 -3.62 12.31
N GLN A 75 0.24 -3.82 12.56
CA GLN A 75 1.28 -2.81 12.33
C GLN A 75 1.82 -2.82 10.88
N GLY A 76 1.35 -3.73 10.02
CA GLY A 76 1.75 -3.79 8.61
C GLY A 76 3.10 -4.47 8.35
N ILE A 77 3.71 -5.09 9.36
CA ILE A 77 5.05 -5.69 9.27
C ILE A 77 5.05 -6.89 8.32
N ASP A 78 4.05 -7.79 8.44
CA ASP A 78 3.87 -8.91 7.52
C ASP A 78 3.73 -8.43 6.07
N ALA A 79 2.91 -7.42 5.84
CA ALA A 79 2.70 -6.85 4.52
C ALA A 79 4.00 -6.26 3.93
N ALA A 80 4.84 -5.65 4.75
CA ALA A 80 6.12 -5.10 4.30
C ALA A 80 7.15 -6.19 3.95
N HIS A 81 7.20 -7.29 4.67
CA HIS A 81 8.02 -8.45 4.29
C HIS A 81 7.58 -9.02 2.93
N LYS A 82 6.27 -9.19 2.73
CA LYS A 82 5.71 -9.65 1.46
C LYS A 82 6.00 -8.68 0.32
N LEU A 83 5.87 -7.36 0.57
CA LEU A 83 6.21 -6.35 -0.42
C LEU A 83 7.68 -6.43 -0.85
N ALA A 84 8.61 -6.63 0.08
CA ALA A 84 10.03 -6.77 -0.24
C ALA A 84 10.29 -7.98 -1.16
N ILE A 85 9.59 -9.11 -0.95
CA ILE A 85 9.66 -10.27 -1.84
C ILE A 85 9.11 -9.92 -3.23
N LEU A 86 7.92 -9.32 -3.29
CA LEU A 86 7.27 -8.95 -4.55
C LEU A 86 8.12 -7.98 -5.37
N MET A 87 8.71 -6.96 -4.73
CA MET A 87 9.58 -5.98 -5.40
C MET A 87 10.84 -6.62 -5.98
N ASN A 88 11.41 -7.60 -5.27
CA ASN A 88 12.58 -8.33 -5.76
C ASN A 88 12.26 -9.08 -7.06
N LEU A 89 11.04 -9.68 -7.15
CA LEU A 89 10.59 -10.40 -8.35
C LEU A 89 10.09 -9.47 -9.45
N ALA A 90 9.40 -8.39 -9.08
CA ALA A 90 8.79 -7.47 -10.05
C ALA A 90 9.82 -6.54 -10.71
N PHE A 91 10.82 -6.08 -9.97
CA PHE A 91 11.74 -5.03 -10.41
C PHE A 91 13.20 -5.46 -10.47
N GLY A 92 13.52 -6.71 -10.09
CA GLY A 92 14.90 -7.21 -10.05
C GLY A 92 15.81 -6.46 -9.07
N THR A 93 15.25 -5.76 -8.11
CA THR A 93 16.00 -4.98 -7.12
C THR A 93 15.99 -5.66 -5.75
N PRO A 94 17.17 -5.85 -5.11
CA PRO A 94 17.20 -6.34 -3.74
C PRO A 94 16.65 -5.23 -2.82
N VAL A 95 15.58 -5.55 -2.09
CA VAL A 95 14.95 -4.64 -1.13
C VAL A 95 15.23 -5.13 0.29
N ASN A 96 15.76 -4.27 1.13
CA ASN A 96 15.81 -4.55 2.56
C ASN A 96 14.47 -4.14 3.18
N PHE A 97 13.87 -5.00 3.99
CA PHE A 97 12.65 -4.69 4.73
C PHE A 97 12.71 -3.35 5.48
N LYS A 98 13.88 -2.99 6.02
CA LYS A 98 14.09 -1.73 6.76
C LYS A 98 13.91 -0.47 5.91
N ASP A 99 13.99 -0.60 4.59
CA ASP A 99 13.84 0.51 3.65
C ASP A 99 12.37 0.71 3.23
N VAL A 100 11.49 -0.23 3.60
CA VAL A 100 10.04 -0.11 3.38
C VAL A 100 9.44 0.79 4.45
N TYR A 101 8.74 1.84 4.04
CA TYR A 101 7.95 2.65 4.96
C TYR A 101 6.72 1.90 5.43
N VAL A 102 6.44 1.88 6.75
CA VAL A 102 5.35 1.08 7.31
C VAL A 102 4.53 1.89 8.31
N GLU A 103 3.22 1.89 8.12
CA GLU A 103 2.20 2.33 9.09
C GLU A 103 1.14 1.25 9.25
N GLY A 104 0.72 0.99 10.49
CA GLY A 104 -0.36 0.05 10.81
C GLY A 104 -1.75 0.68 10.76
N ILE A 105 -2.76 -0.17 11.02
CA ILE A 105 -4.19 0.22 10.97
C ILE A 105 -4.77 0.67 12.31
N THR A 106 -4.01 0.61 13.39
CA THR A 106 -4.51 0.82 14.76
C THR A 106 -4.98 2.25 15.03
N SER A 107 -4.55 3.23 14.22
CA SER A 107 -4.94 4.64 14.32
C SER A 107 -6.24 4.98 13.59
N ILE A 108 -6.78 4.05 12.78
CA ILE A 108 -7.98 4.29 11.98
C ILE A 108 -9.22 4.27 12.88
N ALA A 109 -9.96 5.36 12.90
CA ALA A 109 -11.22 5.46 13.65
C ALA A 109 -12.44 5.24 12.74
N PRO A 110 -13.59 4.78 13.30
CA PRO A 110 -14.84 4.65 12.53
C PRO A 110 -15.25 5.96 11.84
N MET A 111 -14.94 7.09 12.46
CA MET A 111 -15.18 8.41 11.88
C MET A 111 -14.39 8.63 10.57
N ASP A 112 -13.13 8.18 10.49
CA ASP A 112 -12.31 8.29 9.29
C ASP A 112 -12.90 7.45 8.15
N ILE A 113 -13.40 6.25 8.48
CA ILE A 113 -14.08 5.36 7.51
C ILE A 113 -15.37 6.02 6.99
N ALA A 114 -16.17 6.63 7.89
CA ALA A 114 -17.41 7.30 7.49
C ALA A 114 -17.13 8.48 6.55
N TYR A 115 -16.12 9.29 6.84
CA TYR A 115 -15.71 10.38 5.96
C TYR A 115 -15.10 9.89 4.65
N ALA A 116 -14.28 8.83 4.68
CA ALA A 116 -13.75 8.21 3.46
C ALA A 116 -14.89 7.80 2.53
N THR A 117 -15.91 7.10 3.07
CA THR A 117 -17.10 6.67 2.32
C THR A 117 -17.86 7.86 1.71
N GLU A 118 -18.00 8.96 2.47
CA GLU A 118 -18.66 10.17 1.98
C GLU A 118 -17.92 10.83 0.82
N PHE A 119 -16.59 10.79 0.84
CA PHE A 119 -15.74 11.26 -0.26
C PHE A 119 -15.63 10.24 -1.41
N GLY A 120 -16.30 9.07 -1.33
CA GLY A 120 -16.26 8.04 -2.35
C GLY A 120 -15.02 7.14 -2.29
N TYR A 121 -14.38 7.06 -1.13
CA TYR A 121 -13.19 6.25 -0.89
C TYR A 121 -13.45 5.09 0.07
N THR A 122 -12.63 4.06 -0.05
CA THR A 122 -12.53 2.92 0.89
C THR A 122 -11.12 2.89 1.46
N ILE A 123 -10.99 2.60 2.77
CA ILE A 123 -9.68 2.50 3.43
C ILE A 123 -9.24 1.03 3.40
N LYS A 124 -8.03 0.78 2.85
CA LYS A 124 -7.37 -0.53 2.86
C LYS A 124 -5.93 -0.39 3.37
N LEU A 125 -5.40 -1.43 3.99
CA LEU A 125 -3.95 -1.52 4.22
C LEU A 125 -3.30 -1.98 2.92
N LEU A 126 -2.60 -1.09 2.23
CA LEU A 126 -1.97 -1.40 0.95
C LEU A 126 -0.45 -1.52 1.08
N ALA A 127 0.08 -2.57 0.49
CA ALA A 127 1.47 -2.68 0.10
C ALA A 127 1.63 -2.06 -1.29
N ILE A 128 2.45 -1.03 -1.41
CA ILE A 128 2.56 -0.20 -2.61
C ILE A 128 4.01 -0.13 -3.06
N ALA A 129 4.25 -0.44 -4.33
CA ALA A 129 5.50 -0.17 -5.02
C ALA A 129 5.22 0.53 -6.35
N LYS A 130 5.93 1.62 -6.62
CA LYS A 130 5.82 2.38 -7.88
C LYS A 130 7.20 2.72 -8.39
N VAL A 131 7.43 2.53 -9.67
CA VAL A 131 8.69 2.91 -10.32
C VAL A 131 8.58 4.33 -10.85
N HIS A 132 9.59 5.14 -10.58
CA HIS A 132 9.75 6.49 -11.10
C HIS A 132 10.97 6.57 -12.00
N GLY A 133 10.85 7.30 -13.10
CA GLY A 133 11.89 7.36 -14.12
C GLY A 133 11.84 6.17 -15.09
N GLU A 134 12.77 6.12 -16.03
CA GLU A 134 12.83 5.00 -16.97
C GLU A 134 13.57 3.83 -16.34
N THR A 135 12.85 2.76 -16.03
CA THR A 135 13.45 1.45 -15.85
C THR A 135 13.93 1.00 -17.22
N ARG A 136 15.25 0.92 -17.42
CA ARG A 136 15.81 0.34 -18.62
C ARG A 136 15.35 -1.11 -18.74
N GLY A 137 14.47 -1.40 -19.69
CA GLY A 137 14.35 -2.73 -20.26
C GLY A 137 15.70 -3.12 -20.85
N VAL A 138 15.93 -4.44 -20.98
CA VAL A 138 17.11 -5.01 -21.65
C VAL A 138 17.50 -4.12 -22.84
N PRO A 139 18.75 -3.63 -22.95
CA PRO A 139 19.16 -2.80 -24.07
C PRO A 139 19.10 -3.63 -25.35
N LEU A 140 18.14 -3.36 -26.21
CA LEU A 140 18.23 -3.75 -27.60
C LEU A 140 19.08 -2.68 -28.28
N GLY A 141 20.41 -2.84 -28.27
CA GLY A 141 21.31 -2.04 -29.09
C GLY A 141 21.84 -0.76 -28.45
N GLU A 142 23.09 -0.55 -28.74
CA GLU A 142 23.97 0.55 -28.41
C GLU A 142 23.35 1.94 -28.64
N ASP A 143 22.94 2.62 -27.55
CA ASP A 143 22.90 4.09 -27.53
C ASP A 143 22.97 4.65 -26.08
N GLU A 144 24.06 4.33 -25.39
CA GLU A 144 24.34 4.87 -24.04
C GLU A 144 24.92 6.34 -24.07
N ARG A 145 24.87 7.06 -25.16
CA ARG A 145 25.66 8.29 -25.36
C ARG A 145 24.89 9.60 -25.42
N SER A 146 23.66 9.68 -24.91
CA SER A 146 23.02 11.01 -24.89
C SER A 146 22.13 11.25 -23.67
N GLY A 147 22.58 12.17 -22.80
CA GLY A 147 21.76 13.02 -21.97
C GLY A 147 21.28 12.44 -20.66
N GLY A 148 21.82 12.90 -19.56
CA GLY A 148 21.51 12.73 -18.16
C GLY A 148 20.05 12.42 -17.77
N ARG A 149 19.61 11.18 -17.98
CA ARG A 149 18.34 10.69 -17.42
C ARG A 149 18.55 10.33 -15.96
N ALA A 150 17.66 10.79 -15.11
CA ALA A 150 17.68 10.43 -13.69
C ALA A 150 17.60 8.90 -13.54
N PRO A 151 18.38 8.30 -12.63
CA PRO A 151 18.29 6.87 -12.36
C PRO A 151 16.88 6.51 -11.92
N ALA A 152 16.43 5.33 -12.32
CA ALA A 152 15.13 4.83 -11.87
C ALA A 152 15.10 4.68 -10.34
N GLU A 153 14.03 5.13 -9.74
CA GLU A 153 13.75 5.03 -8.31
C GLU A 153 12.48 4.25 -8.08
N VAL A 154 12.30 3.69 -6.90
CA VAL A 154 11.10 2.95 -6.56
C VAL A 154 10.56 3.38 -5.20
N GLU A 155 9.25 3.56 -5.09
CA GLU A 155 8.55 3.68 -3.81
C GLU A 155 8.36 2.28 -3.21
N ALA A 156 8.51 2.18 -1.89
CA ALA A 156 8.23 0.97 -1.12
C ALA A 156 7.54 1.37 0.18
N ARG A 157 6.24 1.13 0.28
CA ARG A 157 5.45 1.58 1.43
C ARG A 157 4.25 0.70 1.72
N VAL A 158 3.94 0.56 3.00
CA VAL A 158 2.76 -0.12 3.52
C VAL A 158 2.07 0.81 4.50
N HIS A 159 0.85 1.17 4.24
CA HIS A 159 0.08 2.04 5.14
C HIS A 159 -1.43 1.97 4.83
N PRO A 160 -2.29 2.39 5.76
CA PRO A 160 -3.68 2.66 5.46
C PRO A 160 -3.78 3.66 4.30
N THR A 161 -4.57 3.32 3.31
CA THR A 161 -4.70 4.10 2.07
C THR A 161 -6.17 4.24 1.70
N MET A 162 -6.58 5.45 1.37
CA MET A 162 -7.87 5.70 0.73
C MET A 162 -7.74 5.44 -0.76
N ILE A 163 -8.62 4.61 -1.31
CA ILE A 163 -8.72 4.30 -2.73
C ILE A 163 -10.15 4.48 -3.19
N ALA A 164 -10.35 4.85 -4.45
CA ALA A 164 -11.69 5.05 -5.01
C ALA A 164 -12.54 3.78 -4.83
N SER A 165 -13.74 3.92 -4.27
CA SER A 165 -14.61 2.78 -3.91
C SER A 165 -15.09 1.98 -5.11
N ASP A 166 -15.04 2.55 -6.32
CA ASP A 166 -15.37 1.89 -7.58
C ASP A 166 -14.21 1.06 -8.14
N SER A 167 -12.97 1.22 -7.63
CA SER A 167 -11.82 0.45 -8.06
C SER A 167 -11.95 -1.03 -7.68
N PRO A 168 -11.47 -1.97 -8.54
CA PRO A 168 -11.55 -3.40 -8.25
C PRO A 168 -10.91 -3.80 -6.91
N ILE A 169 -9.74 -3.23 -6.57
CA ILE A 169 -9.01 -3.57 -5.35
C ILE A 169 -9.75 -3.06 -4.08
N ALA A 170 -10.53 -1.98 -4.16
CA ALA A 170 -11.33 -1.48 -3.05
C ALA A 170 -12.40 -2.48 -2.59
N ARG A 171 -12.88 -3.34 -3.50
CA ARG A 171 -13.94 -4.33 -3.28
C ARG A 171 -13.43 -5.67 -2.75
N VAL A 172 -12.16 -5.76 -2.42
CA VAL A 172 -11.56 -6.96 -1.83
C VAL A 172 -11.80 -6.95 -0.32
N ASP A 173 -12.81 -7.67 0.14
CA ASP A 173 -13.27 -7.67 1.53
C ASP A 173 -12.90 -8.93 2.30
N GLY A 174 -13.07 -8.90 3.63
CA GLY A 174 -12.84 -10.02 4.53
C GLY A 174 -11.38 -10.47 4.54
N VAL A 175 -11.15 -11.78 4.58
CA VAL A 175 -9.82 -12.39 4.69
C VAL A 175 -9.11 -12.57 3.34
N TYR A 176 -9.69 -12.05 2.26
CA TYR A 176 -9.13 -12.22 0.92
C TYR A 176 -7.95 -11.28 0.68
N ASN A 177 -7.04 -11.76 -0.17
CA ASN A 177 -5.91 -11.00 -0.67
C ASN A 177 -6.12 -10.70 -2.17
N ALA A 178 -5.52 -9.60 -2.60
CA ALA A 178 -5.44 -9.24 -4.02
C ALA A 178 -4.15 -8.48 -4.28
N ILE A 179 -3.62 -8.68 -5.48
CA ILE A 179 -2.48 -7.90 -5.97
C ILE A 179 -2.82 -7.43 -7.37
N GLN A 180 -2.81 -6.11 -7.54
CA GLN A 180 -2.91 -5.44 -8.83
C GLN A 180 -1.52 -5.04 -9.28
N VAL A 181 -1.18 -5.36 -10.50
CA VAL A 181 0.12 -5.04 -11.12
C VAL A 181 -0.16 -4.31 -12.43
N THR A 182 0.53 -3.21 -12.68
CA THR A 182 0.47 -2.48 -13.94
C THR A 182 1.73 -2.75 -14.75
N GLY A 183 1.58 -3.31 -15.93
CA GLY A 183 2.66 -3.49 -16.91
C GLY A 183 2.54 -2.52 -18.07
N ASP A 184 3.66 -2.18 -18.70
CA ASP A 184 3.72 -1.22 -19.80
C ASP A 184 2.97 -1.66 -21.08
N ALA A 185 2.86 -2.97 -21.31
CA ALA A 185 2.16 -3.51 -22.47
C ALA A 185 0.81 -4.13 -22.10
N VAL A 186 0.71 -4.83 -20.96
CA VAL A 186 -0.51 -5.54 -20.57
C VAL A 186 -1.54 -4.63 -19.89
N GLY A 187 -1.11 -3.46 -19.37
CA GLY A 187 -1.95 -2.62 -18.52
C GLY A 187 -2.15 -3.24 -17.13
N ASP A 188 -3.33 -3.04 -16.55
CA ASP A 188 -3.65 -3.52 -15.21
C ASP A 188 -4.09 -4.98 -15.21
N VAL A 189 -3.45 -5.77 -14.37
CA VAL A 189 -3.80 -7.16 -14.07
C VAL A 189 -4.01 -7.31 -12.58
N MET A 190 -5.09 -7.94 -12.15
CA MET A 190 -5.36 -8.21 -10.73
C MET A 190 -5.53 -9.71 -10.50
N LEU A 191 -4.81 -10.23 -9.50
CA LEU A 191 -5.00 -11.58 -8.97
C LEU A 191 -5.66 -11.47 -7.60
N TYR A 192 -6.67 -12.31 -7.38
CA TYR A 192 -7.51 -12.30 -6.19
C TYR A 192 -7.76 -13.72 -5.69
N GLY A 193 -7.74 -13.93 -4.38
CA GLY A 193 -8.01 -15.23 -3.80
C GLY A 193 -7.79 -15.28 -2.29
N LYS A 194 -7.80 -16.49 -1.74
CA LYS A 194 -7.51 -16.73 -0.33
C LYS A 194 -6.00 -16.57 -0.07
N GLY A 195 -5.64 -15.60 0.78
CA GLY A 195 -4.26 -15.28 1.12
C GLY A 195 -3.63 -16.25 2.12
N ALA A 196 -4.43 -17.03 2.87
CA ALA A 196 -4.00 -17.98 3.87
C ALA A 196 -5.01 -19.13 3.99
N GLY A 197 -4.65 -20.13 4.82
CA GLY A 197 -5.47 -21.32 5.09
C GLY A 197 -4.78 -22.60 4.62
N SER A 198 -5.09 -23.74 5.26
CA SER A 198 -4.42 -25.01 5.02
C SER A 198 -4.47 -25.47 3.55
N PHE A 199 -5.67 -25.52 2.96
CA PHE A 199 -5.83 -25.95 1.56
C PHE A 199 -5.25 -24.96 0.52
N PRO A 200 -5.49 -23.65 0.61
CA PRO A 200 -4.85 -22.69 -0.31
C PRO A 200 -3.33 -22.75 -0.28
N THR A 201 -2.74 -22.78 0.93
CA THR A 201 -1.29 -22.90 1.10
C THR A 201 -0.76 -24.24 0.58
N ALA A 202 -1.42 -25.34 0.89
CA ALA A 202 -1.04 -26.67 0.39
C ALA A 202 -1.11 -26.74 -1.14
N SER A 203 -2.11 -26.11 -1.77
CA SER A 203 -2.23 -26.05 -3.23
C SER A 203 -1.01 -25.38 -3.86
N ALA A 204 -0.53 -24.26 -3.30
CA ALA A 204 0.67 -23.58 -3.81
C ALA A 204 1.95 -24.43 -3.62
N VAL A 205 2.12 -25.02 -2.42
CA VAL A 205 3.28 -25.90 -2.13
C VAL A 205 3.31 -27.10 -3.05
N VAL A 206 2.17 -27.79 -3.24
CA VAL A 206 2.08 -28.96 -4.14
C VAL A 206 2.32 -28.54 -5.59
N SER A 207 1.86 -27.37 -6.01
CA SER A 207 2.16 -26.84 -7.34
C SER A 207 3.65 -26.64 -7.57
N ASP A 208 4.38 -26.11 -6.58
CA ASP A 208 5.84 -25.97 -6.64
C ASP A 208 6.54 -27.34 -6.73
N VAL A 209 6.10 -28.31 -5.92
CA VAL A 209 6.64 -29.68 -5.97
C VAL A 209 6.41 -30.30 -7.35
N ILE A 210 5.23 -30.14 -7.94
CA ILE A 210 4.92 -30.67 -9.28
C ILE A 210 5.80 -30.02 -10.34
N ASP A 211 6.02 -28.69 -10.26
CA ASP A 211 6.87 -28.00 -11.24
C ASP A 211 8.33 -28.45 -11.15
N ILE A 212 8.88 -28.54 -9.93
CA ILE A 212 10.23 -29.06 -9.71
C ILE A 212 10.36 -30.52 -10.20
N ALA A 213 9.37 -31.37 -9.93
CA ALA A 213 9.36 -32.75 -10.41
C ALA A 213 9.36 -32.83 -11.95
N ARG A 214 8.59 -31.97 -12.63
CA ARG A 214 8.59 -31.87 -14.11
C ARG A 214 9.95 -31.46 -14.65
N ASN A 215 10.65 -30.52 -14.00
CA ASN A 215 11.98 -30.08 -14.38
C ASN A 215 12.98 -31.23 -14.23
N ILE A 216 12.96 -31.97 -13.12
CA ILE A 216 13.80 -33.13 -12.87
C ILE A 216 13.58 -34.21 -13.96
N LEU A 217 12.32 -34.54 -14.26
CA LEU A 217 11.99 -35.55 -15.29
C LEU A 217 12.48 -35.15 -16.69
N LYS A 218 12.59 -33.83 -16.96
CA LYS A 218 13.13 -33.32 -18.25
C LYS A 218 14.64 -33.10 -18.22
N GLY A 219 15.33 -33.40 -17.11
CA GLY A 219 16.75 -33.11 -16.96
C GLY A 219 17.12 -31.63 -16.96
N THR A 220 16.16 -30.76 -16.65
CA THR A 220 16.33 -29.29 -16.63
C THR A 220 16.41 -28.82 -15.19
N VAL A 221 17.22 -27.78 -14.94
CA VAL A 221 17.28 -27.06 -13.67
C VAL A 221 17.31 -25.55 -13.96
N ARG A 222 16.72 -24.74 -13.10
CA ARG A 222 16.71 -23.29 -13.21
C ARG A 222 16.15 -22.78 -14.56
N ARG A 223 15.07 -23.41 -15.03
CA ARG A 223 14.36 -22.95 -16.24
C ARG A 223 13.95 -21.48 -16.11
N VAL A 224 13.49 -21.11 -14.92
CA VAL A 224 13.23 -19.72 -14.54
C VAL A 224 14.20 -19.34 -13.41
N PRO A 225 14.89 -18.20 -13.48
CA PRO A 225 15.73 -17.74 -12.39
C PRO A 225 14.90 -17.56 -11.11
N PRO A 226 15.37 -17.94 -9.91
CA PRO A 226 14.58 -17.86 -8.67
C PRO A 226 14.07 -16.44 -8.33
N CYS A 227 14.79 -15.42 -8.80
CA CYS A 227 14.39 -14.01 -8.62
C CYS A 227 13.86 -13.37 -9.91
N ALA A 228 13.32 -14.14 -10.85
CA ALA A 228 12.84 -13.71 -12.17
C ALA A 228 13.94 -13.15 -13.10
N PHE A 229 14.99 -12.55 -12.56
CA PHE A 229 16.07 -11.89 -13.25
C PHE A 229 17.36 -12.70 -13.15
N GLN A 230 18.18 -12.68 -14.20
CA GLN A 230 19.54 -13.24 -14.14
C GLN A 230 20.37 -12.45 -13.10
N PRO A 231 21.31 -13.08 -12.40
CA PRO A 231 22.07 -12.44 -11.33
C PRO A 231 22.79 -11.15 -11.77
N ASP A 232 23.29 -11.09 -12.99
CA ASP A 232 23.99 -9.95 -13.62
C ASP A 232 23.04 -8.82 -14.06
N GLN A 233 21.75 -9.12 -14.16
CA GLN A 233 20.70 -8.15 -14.52
C GLN A 233 20.06 -7.49 -13.29
N ARG A 234 20.32 -8.00 -12.11
CA ARG A 234 19.79 -7.45 -10.86
C ARG A 234 20.57 -6.21 -10.46
N ARG A 235 19.86 -5.09 -10.29
CA ARG A 235 20.46 -3.82 -9.91
C ARG A 235 19.73 -3.22 -8.71
N PRO A 236 20.45 -2.68 -7.71
CA PRO A 236 19.81 -1.93 -6.63
C PRO A 236 19.22 -0.65 -7.19
N LEU A 237 17.91 -0.48 -7.08
CA LEU A 237 17.23 0.79 -7.30
C LEU A 237 17.25 1.61 -6.00
N ARG A 238 17.31 2.92 -6.11
CA ARG A 238 17.11 3.80 -4.96
C ARG A 238 15.67 3.68 -4.48
N ILE A 239 15.48 3.31 -3.23
CA ILE A 239 14.17 3.39 -2.60
C ILE A 239 13.93 4.85 -2.20
N ARG A 240 12.86 5.42 -2.73
CA ARG A 240 12.50 6.82 -2.46
C ARG A 240 12.01 6.94 -1.02
N PRO A 241 12.63 7.80 -0.17
CA PRO A 241 12.14 8.06 1.17
C PRO A 241 10.70 8.56 1.15
N ILE A 242 9.90 8.20 2.15
CA ILE A 242 8.49 8.63 2.25
C ILE A 242 8.36 10.16 2.16
N ALA A 243 9.29 10.91 2.73
CA ALA A 243 9.31 12.38 2.71
C ALA A 243 9.40 13.00 1.31
N GLU A 244 9.81 12.23 0.31
CA GLU A 244 9.99 12.68 -1.09
C GLU A 244 8.82 12.28 -1.99
N ILE A 245 7.86 11.47 -1.52
CA ILE A 245 6.70 11.10 -2.32
C ILE A 245 5.73 12.27 -2.46
N SER A 246 4.96 12.25 -3.54
CA SER A 246 3.81 13.13 -3.74
C SER A 246 2.53 12.29 -3.72
N SER A 247 1.55 12.71 -2.93
CA SER A 247 0.26 12.02 -2.80
C SER A 247 -0.85 13.04 -2.58
N LEU A 248 -2.08 12.60 -2.72
CA LEU A 248 -3.25 13.30 -2.18
C LEU A 248 -3.39 12.91 -0.70
N TYR A 249 -3.96 13.77 0.12
CA TYR A 249 -4.10 13.51 1.55
C TYR A 249 -5.51 13.78 2.04
N TYR A 250 -5.96 12.92 2.92
CA TYR A 250 -7.05 13.15 3.85
C TYR A 250 -6.45 13.59 5.18
N LEU A 251 -6.94 14.71 5.72
CA LEU A 251 -6.50 15.29 6.98
C LEU A 251 -7.73 15.55 7.86
N ARG A 252 -7.75 14.96 9.06
CA ARG A 252 -8.80 15.25 10.06
C ARG A 252 -8.19 15.94 11.27
N PHE A 253 -8.64 17.15 11.51
CA PHE A 253 -8.27 17.99 12.66
C PHE A 253 -9.38 17.95 13.69
N MET A 254 -9.03 17.73 14.96
CA MET A 254 -9.95 17.94 16.08
C MET A 254 -9.68 19.30 16.68
N VAL A 255 -10.60 20.25 16.50
CA VAL A 255 -10.39 21.66 16.82
C VAL A 255 -11.54 22.27 17.60
N LEU A 256 -11.27 23.32 18.37
CA LEU A 256 -12.32 24.10 19.03
C LEU A 256 -13.18 24.85 17.99
N ASP A 257 -14.51 24.72 18.10
CA ASP A 257 -15.46 25.39 17.22
C ASP A 257 -15.52 26.90 17.55
N ARG A 258 -14.68 27.68 16.84
CA ARG A 258 -14.64 29.15 16.95
C ARG A 258 -14.28 29.80 15.62
N PRO A 259 -14.71 31.05 15.41
CA PRO A 259 -14.34 31.82 14.22
C PRO A 259 -12.82 31.91 14.02
N GLY A 260 -12.37 31.83 12.77
CA GLY A 260 -10.96 31.98 12.39
C GLY A 260 -10.14 30.67 12.40
N VAL A 261 -10.65 29.54 12.91
CA VAL A 261 -9.93 28.27 12.94
C VAL A 261 -9.62 27.78 11.53
N LEU A 262 -10.61 27.72 10.64
CA LEU A 262 -10.41 27.28 9.26
C LEU A 262 -9.42 28.19 8.51
N SER A 263 -9.47 29.49 8.73
CA SER A 263 -8.53 30.45 8.14
C SER A 263 -7.08 30.17 8.56
N GLN A 264 -6.86 29.84 9.83
CA GLN A 264 -5.52 29.52 10.33
C GLN A 264 -5.02 28.17 9.79
N LEU A 265 -5.87 27.13 9.75
CA LEU A 265 -5.54 25.85 9.15
C LEU A 265 -5.15 26.01 7.68
N SER A 266 -6.01 26.67 6.89
CA SER A 266 -5.75 26.89 5.45
C SER A 266 -4.54 27.79 5.21
N GLY A 267 -4.30 28.76 6.07
CA GLY A 267 -3.12 29.63 6.01
C GLY A 267 -1.81 28.85 6.20
N VAL A 268 -1.77 27.93 7.18
CA VAL A 268 -0.59 27.08 7.39
C VAL A 268 -0.39 26.12 6.22
N LEU A 269 -1.46 25.47 5.75
CA LEU A 269 -1.37 24.58 4.58
C LEU A 269 -0.84 25.31 3.35
N GLY A 270 -1.37 26.50 3.04
CA GLY A 270 -0.91 27.33 1.93
C GLY A 270 0.55 27.78 2.06
N LYS A 271 1.01 28.10 3.28
CA LYS A 271 2.42 28.43 3.55
C LYS A 271 3.38 27.28 3.22
N HIS A 272 2.91 26.05 3.30
CA HIS A 272 3.67 24.85 2.98
C HIS A 272 3.38 24.27 1.58
N ASP A 273 2.86 25.09 0.65
CA ASP A 273 2.54 24.70 -0.73
C ASP A 273 1.54 23.54 -0.83
N ILE A 274 0.57 23.48 0.10
CA ILE A 274 -0.47 22.46 0.10
C ILE A 274 -1.78 23.10 -0.35
N SER A 275 -2.28 22.67 -1.50
CA SER A 275 -3.57 23.10 -2.03
C SER A 275 -4.70 22.21 -1.50
N ILE A 276 -5.78 22.82 -1.01
CA ILE A 276 -6.94 22.14 -0.48
C ILE A 276 -7.90 21.82 -1.65
N SER A 277 -8.30 20.55 -1.76
CA SER A 277 -9.29 20.10 -2.73
C SER A 277 -10.71 20.22 -2.17
N SER A 278 -10.94 19.73 -0.94
CA SER A 278 -12.26 19.77 -0.31
C SER A 278 -12.16 20.07 1.19
N VAL A 279 -13.23 20.66 1.74
CA VAL A 279 -13.37 20.91 3.18
C VAL A 279 -14.74 20.43 3.63
N LEU A 280 -14.77 19.67 4.72
CA LEU A 280 -16.00 19.23 5.34
C LEU A 280 -15.97 19.53 6.84
N GLN A 281 -16.92 20.34 7.29
CA GLN A 281 -17.17 20.60 8.72
C GLN A 281 -18.65 20.39 9.00
N ARG A 282 -18.98 19.40 9.81
CA ARG A 282 -20.35 19.08 10.19
C ARG A 282 -20.67 19.57 11.59
N GLY A 283 -21.85 20.18 11.70
CA GLY A 283 -22.40 20.63 12.97
C GLY A 283 -21.71 21.89 13.50
N ARG A 284 -22.38 22.55 14.40
CA ARG A 284 -21.87 23.68 15.17
C ARG A 284 -21.99 23.36 16.65
N LYS A 285 -20.87 23.39 17.37
CA LYS A 285 -20.82 23.16 18.82
C LYS A 285 -19.90 24.19 19.45
N VAL A 286 -20.35 25.43 19.48
CA VAL A 286 -19.57 26.59 19.96
C VAL A 286 -18.81 26.27 21.24
N GLY A 287 -17.49 26.45 21.20
CA GLY A 287 -16.60 26.18 22.34
C GLY A 287 -16.33 24.71 22.64
N GLN A 288 -16.85 23.77 21.83
CA GLN A 288 -16.54 22.34 21.95
C GLN A 288 -15.58 21.91 20.82
N THR A 289 -14.99 20.76 20.97
CA THR A 289 -14.16 20.14 19.94
C THR A 289 -15.04 19.55 18.83
N VAL A 290 -14.72 19.90 17.59
CA VAL A 290 -15.38 19.39 16.37
C VAL A 290 -14.33 18.91 15.38
N PRO A 291 -14.67 17.92 14.53
CA PRO A 291 -13.79 17.53 13.43
C PRO A 291 -13.90 18.54 12.28
N VAL A 292 -12.74 18.94 11.75
CA VAL A 292 -12.60 19.60 10.44
C VAL A 292 -11.83 18.65 9.56
N VAL A 293 -12.44 18.24 8.46
CA VAL A 293 -11.87 17.28 7.51
C VAL A 293 -11.52 18.01 6.22
N LEU A 294 -10.32 17.78 5.73
CA LEU A 294 -9.81 18.32 4.47
C LEU A 294 -9.29 17.20 3.59
N THR A 295 -9.49 17.35 2.28
CA THR A 295 -8.69 16.64 1.28
C THR A 295 -7.81 17.62 0.54
N THR A 296 -6.65 17.18 0.09
CA THR A 296 -5.68 18.03 -0.62
C THR A 296 -5.52 17.59 -2.06
N HIS A 297 -5.08 18.49 -2.93
CA HIS A 297 -4.42 18.14 -4.18
C HIS A 297 -3.07 17.48 -3.90
N ALA A 298 -2.38 17.04 -4.95
CA ALA A 298 -1.08 16.39 -4.80
C ALA A 298 -0.09 17.31 -4.09
N ALA A 299 0.51 16.80 -3.01
CA ALA A 299 1.49 17.52 -2.20
C ALA A 299 2.65 16.59 -1.81
N VAL A 300 3.83 17.19 -1.59
CA VAL A 300 5.01 16.44 -1.17
C VAL A 300 4.91 16.14 0.33
N GLU A 301 5.12 14.88 0.71
CA GLU A 301 4.97 14.41 2.10
C GLU A 301 5.72 15.27 3.12
N ARG A 302 6.98 15.65 2.85
CA ARG A 302 7.76 16.51 3.77
C ARG A 302 7.08 17.86 4.08
N ASN A 303 6.38 18.42 3.09
CA ASN A 303 5.66 19.68 3.25
C ASN A 303 4.42 19.47 4.13
N VAL A 304 3.70 18.38 3.88
CA VAL A 304 2.53 17.97 4.70
C VAL A 304 2.96 17.74 6.15
N GLN A 305 4.02 16.97 6.37
CA GLN A 305 4.53 16.73 7.72
C GLN A 305 5.01 18.00 8.43
N ALA A 306 5.58 18.97 7.68
CA ALA A 306 5.96 20.27 8.24
C ALA A 306 4.73 21.10 8.63
N ALA A 307 3.71 21.15 7.76
CA ALA A 307 2.46 21.82 8.05
C ALA A 307 1.74 21.21 9.28
N LEU A 308 1.69 19.88 9.39
CA LEU A 308 1.04 19.21 10.52
C LEU A 308 1.74 19.49 11.84
N ARG A 309 3.09 19.59 11.86
CA ARG A 309 3.83 20.00 13.08
C ARG A 309 3.50 21.43 13.49
N GLU A 310 3.38 22.36 12.53
CA GLU A 310 2.99 23.75 12.81
C GLU A 310 1.55 23.82 13.31
N ILE A 311 0.63 23.10 12.69
CA ILE A 311 -0.77 23.03 13.09
C ILE A 311 -0.94 22.42 14.48
N ALA A 312 -0.21 21.37 14.81
CA ALA A 312 -0.27 20.73 16.13
C ALA A 312 0.09 21.65 17.29
N ALA A 313 0.89 22.71 17.03
CA ALA A 313 1.24 23.73 18.01
C ALA A 313 0.16 24.82 18.21
N LEU A 314 -0.90 24.84 17.40
CA LEU A 314 -1.95 25.85 17.50
C LEU A 314 -2.88 25.57 18.70
N PRO A 315 -3.23 26.61 19.48
CA PRO A 315 -3.89 26.44 20.78
C PRO A 315 -5.34 25.91 20.70
N PHE A 316 -5.91 25.85 19.54
CA PHE A 316 -7.27 25.33 19.31
C PHE A 316 -7.30 23.88 18.80
N VAL A 317 -6.14 23.28 18.51
CA VAL A 317 -6.02 21.87 18.15
C VAL A 317 -6.03 21.04 19.42
N SER A 318 -6.98 20.12 19.53
CA SER A 318 -7.24 19.38 20.77
C SER A 318 -6.76 17.92 20.74
N ALA A 319 -6.37 17.41 19.57
CA ALA A 319 -5.84 16.05 19.40
C ALA A 319 -4.91 15.98 18.20
N PRO A 320 -4.04 14.96 18.13
CA PRO A 320 -3.21 14.71 16.95
C PRO A 320 -4.04 14.63 15.67
N THR A 321 -3.51 15.20 14.60
CA THR A 321 -4.16 15.15 13.28
C THR A 321 -4.08 13.74 12.71
N THR A 322 -5.22 13.22 12.23
CA THR A 322 -5.22 11.99 11.44
C THR A 322 -4.85 12.34 9.99
N LEU A 323 -3.86 11.64 9.47
CA LEU A 323 -3.45 11.71 8.07
C LEU A 323 -3.64 10.35 7.42
N ILE A 324 -4.29 10.31 6.27
CA ILE A 324 -4.38 9.12 5.42
C ILE A 324 -4.05 9.53 3.99
N ARG A 325 -3.15 8.78 3.34
CA ARG A 325 -2.79 9.03 1.95
C ARG A 325 -3.88 8.50 1.03
N ILE A 326 -4.12 9.21 -0.06
CA ILE A 326 -5.10 8.83 -1.08
C ILE A 326 -4.35 8.41 -2.33
N GLU A 327 -4.66 7.23 -2.85
CA GLU A 327 -4.16 6.74 -4.13
C GLU A 327 -5.21 6.95 -5.21
N GLY A 328 -4.77 7.49 -6.34
CA GLY A 328 -5.61 7.81 -7.50
C GLY A 328 -5.11 9.04 -8.23
N GLU A 329 -5.83 9.43 -9.25
CA GLU A 329 -5.58 10.67 -9.99
C GLU A 329 -6.16 11.87 -9.24
N ASP A 330 -5.48 13.01 -9.35
CA ASP A 330 -5.99 14.30 -8.87
C ASP A 330 -7.17 14.70 -9.76
N ARG A 331 -8.39 14.50 -9.25
CA ARG A 331 -9.66 14.78 -9.96
C ARG A 331 -10.14 16.19 -9.73
#